data_21fd2e98e52ec1a889f5a94a6e856ef7
#
_entry.id   21fd2e98e52ec1a889f5a94a6e856ef7
#
_cell.length_a   1.000
_cell.length_b   1.000
_cell.length_c   1.000
_cell.angle_alpha   90.00
_cell.angle_beta   90.00
_cell.angle_gamma   90.00
#
_symmetry.space_group_name_H-M   'P 1'
#
loop_
_entity.id
_entity.type
_entity.pdbx_description
1 polymer ?
#
loop_
_entity_poly.entity_id
_entity_poly.type
_entity_poly.pdbx_seq_one_letter_code
_entity_poly.pdbx_strand_id
1 'polypeptide(L)'
;MHALIVVAHHDPQSLTHSLASQIAEGVSLADPGNSFEIADLSAQAFDPRFTAADLAVHHREEPPPADVAAEQARIDRADALVLVYPIYWWSMPALLKGWIDRVFANGWAFDYSSDAKLVKKLRHLRVHLVGVGGADGRTYERHGYADAMKTQIDHGIFDYCGACVVTSELLLESEMQDPKVHMDTARALGRELFTVSKRCSNNGTSHNGTDLFSMT
;
A
#
# COMPACT_ATOMS: atom_id res chain seq x y z
N MET A 1 -3.35 -19.22 0.45
CA MET A 1 -3.25 -17.81 0.05
C MET A 1 -1.95 -17.23 0.59
N HIS A 2 -1.36 -16.22 -0.09
CA HIS A 2 -0.10 -15.57 0.32
C HIS A 2 -0.29 -14.07 0.57
N ALA A 3 0.16 -13.56 1.72
CA ALA A 3 0.14 -12.15 2.06
C ALA A 3 1.56 -11.54 1.99
N LEU A 4 1.73 -10.44 1.27
CA LEU A 4 2.89 -9.58 1.36
C LEU A 4 2.58 -8.43 2.31
N ILE A 5 3.29 -8.35 3.43
CA ILE A 5 3.13 -7.32 4.47
C ILE A 5 4.32 -6.38 4.40
N VAL A 6 4.13 -5.18 3.84
CA VAL A 6 5.17 -4.16 3.71
C VAL A 6 5.14 -3.24 4.90
N VAL A 7 6.27 -3.08 5.57
CA VAL A 7 6.45 -2.22 6.74
C VAL A 7 7.38 -1.07 6.40
N ALA A 8 6.98 0.15 6.75
CA ALA A 8 7.79 1.35 6.51
C ALA A 8 7.96 2.17 7.79
N HIS A 9 8.86 1.74 8.67
CA HIS A 9 9.24 2.46 9.87
C HIS A 9 10.73 2.30 10.15
N HIS A 10 11.40 3.37 10.62
CA HIS A 10 12.84 3.37 10.86
C HIS A 10 13.26 2.62 12.14
N ASP A 11 12.35 2.52 13.12
CA ASP A 11 12.59 1.83 14.38
C ASP A 11 11.96 0.43 14.35
N PRO A 12 12.76 -0.65 14.43
CA PRO A 12 12.27 -2.02 14.42
C PRO A 12 11.47 -2.40 15.68
N GLN A 13 11.53 -1.59 16.74
CA GLN A 13 10.77 -1.80 17.98
C GLN A 13 9.46 -0.98 18.01
N SER A 14 9.10 -0.33 16.91
CA SER A 14 7.90 0.50 16.82
C SER A 14 6.60 -0.29 16.93
N LEU A 15 5.52 0.40 17.28
CA LEU A 15 4.17 -0.15 17.22
C LEU A 15 3.85 -0.63 15.78
N THR A 16 4.31 0.07 14.76
CA THR A 16 4.13 -0.29 13.35
C THR A 16 4.65 -1.71 13.05
N HIS A 17 5.85 -2.07 13.53
CA HIS A 17 6.40 -3.42 13.38
C HIS A 17 5.62 -4.45 14.19
N SER A 18 5.19 -4.09 15.41
CA SER A 18 4.38 -4.96 16.24
C SER A 18 3.05 -5.30 15.57
N LEU A 19 2.40 -4.30 14.93
CA LEU A 19 1.15 -4.50 14.18
C LEU A 19 1.35 -5.40 12.96
N ALA A 20 2.42 -5.22 12.20
CA ALA A 20 2.73 -6.09 11.07
C ALA A 20 2.92 -7.56 11.52
N SER A 21 3.59 -7.77 12.65
CA SER A 21 3.74 -9.10 13.26
C SER A 21 2.40 -9.70 13.70
N GLN A 22 1.49 -8.87 14.26
CA GLN A 22 0.15 -9.31 14.65
C GLN A 22 -0.72 -9.68 13.45
N ILE A 23 -0.63 -8.93 12.35
CA ILE A 23 -1.30 -9.27 11.08
C ILE A 23 -0.79 -10.63 10.57
N ALA A 24 0.52 -10.84 10.56
CA ALA A 24 1.14 -12.09 10.13
C ALA A 24 0.69 -13.28 11.00
N GLU A 25 0.63 -13.10 12.32
CA GLU A 25 0.07 -14.09 13.24
C GLU A 25 -1.40 -14.40 12.91
N GLY A 26 -2.21 -13.36 12.68
CA GLY A 26 -3.61 -13.50 12.28
C GLY A 26 -3.78 -14.31 11.00
N VAL A 27 -2.95 -14.08 9.97
CA VAL A 27 -2.93 -14.85 8.71
C VAL A 27 -2.70 -16.34 8.97
N SER A 28 -1.71 -16.68 9.81
CA SER A 28 -1.39 -18.07 10.16
C SER A 28 -2.49 -18.74 10.98
N LEU A 29 -3.16 -17.98 11.86
CA LEU A 29 -4.24 -18.49 12.70
C LEU A 29 -5.55 -18.72 11.92
N ALA A 30 -5.75 -18.00 10.79
CA ALA A 30 -6.94 -18.14 9.98
C ALA A 30 -7.01 -19.49 9.25
N ASP A 31 -5.89 -19.91 8.67
CA ASP A 31 -5.75 -21.16 7.95
C ASP A 31 -4.28 -21.57 7.91
N PRO A 32 -3.90 -22.79 8.36
CA PRO A 32 -2.53 -23.28 8.28
C PRO A 32 -1.92 -23.34 6.86
N GLY A 33 -2.76 -23.36 5.83
CA GLY A 33 -2.33 -23.31 4.43
C GLY A 33 -2.00 -21.90 3.92
N ASN A 34 -2.28 -20.86 4.72
CA ASN A 34 -1.89 -19.50 4.39
C ASN A 34 -0.40 -19.28 4.71
N SER A 35 0.21 -18.41 3.91
CA SER A 35 1.59 -17.96 4.11
C SER A 35 1.67 -16.45 4.08
N PHE A 36 2.77 -15.92 4.61
CA PHE A 36 3.07 -14.50 4.56
C PHE A 36 4.55 -14.24 4.37
N GLU A 37 4.86 -13.05 3.90
CA GLU A 37 6.18 -12.45 3.87
C GLU A 37 6.11 -11.05 4.48
N ILE A 38 7.02 -10.71 5.40
CA ILE A 38 7.16 -9.34 5.92
C ILE A 38 8.32 -8.67 5.21
N ALA A 39 8.02 -7.60 4.48
CA ALA A 39 8.98 -6.75 3.79
C ALA A 39 9.21 -5.48 4.60
N ASP A 40 10.28 -5.44 5.39
CA ASP A 40 10.71 -4.25 6.10
C ASP A 40 11.59 -3.39 5.19
N LEU A 41 11.01 -2.32 4.63
CA LEU A 41 11.71 -1.44 3.68
C LEU A 41 12.93 -0.75 4.29
N SER A 42 12.89 -0.48 5.59
CA SER A 42 14.00 0.15 6.33
C SER A 42 15.15 -0.83 6.52
N ALA A 43 14.86 -2.04 7.01
CA ALA A 43 15.86 -3.07 7.23
C ALA A 43 16.48 -3.57 5.91
N GLN A 44 15.72 -3.56 4.82
CA GLN A 44 16.17 -3.90 3.48
C GLN A 44 16.95 -2.76 2.80
N ALA A 45 17.03 -1.59 3.46
CA ALA A 45 17.66 -0.39 2.91
C ALA A 45 17.13 -0.02 1.52
N PHE A 46 15.82 -0.17 1.30
CA PHE A 46 15.21 0.24 0.02
C PHE A 46 15.44 1.74 -0.21
N ASP A 47 15.97 2.10 -1.37
CA ASP A 47 16.17 3.50 -1.75
C ASP A 47 14.86 4.09 -2.32
N PRO A 48 14.18 5.00 -1.61
CA PRO A 48 12.91 5.57 -2.06
C PRO A 48 13.07 6.68 -3.10
N ARG A 49 14.30 7.05 -3.46
CA ARG A 49 14.53 8.17 -4.39
C ARG A 49 14.15 7.77 -5.81
N PHE A 50 13.23 8.52 -6.39
CA PHE A 50 12.89 8.40 -7.80
C PHE A 50 14.08 8.91 -8.65
N THR A 51 14.50 8.14 -9.64
CA THR A 51 15.70 8.37 -10.44
C THR A 51 15.38 8.52 -11.93
N ALA A 52 16.37 8.90 -12.73
CA ALA A 52 16.22 8.92 -14.18
C ALA A 52 15.92 7.53 -14.78
N ALA A 53 16.42 6.46 -14.15
CA ALA A 53 16.08 5.09 -14.57
C ALA A 53 14.61 4.77 -14.33
N ASP A 54 14.04 5.19 -13.20
CA ASP A 54 12.60 5.02 -12.92
C ASP A 54 11.75 5.82 -13.91
N LEU A 55 12.19 7.04 -14.30
CA LEU A 55 11.52 7.84 -15.32
C LEU A 55 11.53 7.13 -16.69
N ALA A 56 12.66 6.56 -17.11
CA ALA A 56 12.76 5.80 -18.35
C ALA A 56 11.81 4.58 -18.36
N VAL A 57 11.61 3.91 -17.21
CA VAL A 57 10.58 2.86 -17.06
C VAL A 57 9.18 3.41 -17.30
N HIS A 58 8.84 4.56 -16.70
CA HIS A 58 7.53 5.19 -16.90
C HIS A 58 7.28 5.59 -18.36
N HIS A 59 8.32 5.96 -19.10
CA HIS A 59 8.26 6.23 -20.53
C HIS A 59 8.29 4.96 -21.40
N ARG A 60 8.44 3.78 -20.80
CA ARG A 60 8.54 2.50 -21.51
C ARG A 60 9.80 2.37 -22.38
N GLU A 61 10.84 3.10 -22.03
CA GLU A 61 12.14 3.13 -22.76
C GLU A 61 13.10 2.05 -22.24
N GLU A 62 13.04 1.77 -20.93
CA GLU A 62 13.94 0.82 -20.26
C GLU A 62 13.16 -0.13 -19.34
N PRO A 63 13.70 -1.33 -19.07
CA PRO A 63 13.13 -2.24 -18.08
C PRO A 63 13.35 -1.69 -16.66
N PRO A 64 12.55 -2.14 -15.67
CA PRO A 64 12.70 -1.69 -14.29
C PRO A 64 14.08 -2.05 -13.71
N PRO A 65 14.67 -1.18 -12.87
CA PRO A 65 15.85 -1.52 -12.08
C PRO A 65 15.67 -2.81 -11.28
N ALA A 66 16.75 -3.53 -10.99
CA ALA A 66 16.69 -4.87 -10.39
C ALA A 66 15.97 -4.89 -9.03
N ASP A 67 16.16 -3.84 -8.21
CA ASP A 67 15.47 -3.67 -6.93
C ASP A 67 13.95 -3.48 -7.12
N VAL A 68 13.54 -2.68 -8.08
CA VAL A 68 12.13 -2.48 -8.44
C VAL A 68 11.52 -3.77 -9.00
N ALA A 69 12.20 -4.45 -9.92
CA ALA A 69 11.74 -5.71 -10.48
C ALA A 69 11.56 -6.81 -9.40
N ALA A 70 12.43 -6.83 -8.40
CA ALA A 70 12.32 -7.76 -7.27
C ALA A 70 11.05 -7.49 -6.44
N GLU A 71 10.73 -6.21 -6.16
CA GLU A 71 9.52 -5.83 -5.44
C GLU A 71 8.25 -6.14 -6.24
N GLN A 72 8.25 -5.87 -7.55
CA GLN A 72 7.15 -6.25 -8.44
C GLN A 72 6.90 -7.76 -8.42
N ALA A 73 7.97 -8.56 -8.51
CA ALA A 73 7.87 -10.02 -8.44
C ALA A 73 7.35 -10.54 -7.07
N ARG A 74 7.60 -9.82 -5.98
CA ARG A 74 7.02 -10.13 -4.65
C ARG A 74 5.51 -9.88 -4.66
N ILE A 75 5.07 -8.75 -5.19
CA ILE A 75 3.65 -8.40 -5.29
C ILE A 75 2.91 -9.36 -6.23
N ASP A 76 3.52 -9.76 -7.36
CA ASP A 76 2.92 -10.70 -8.32
C ASP A 76 2.63 -12.07 -7.71
N ARG A 77 3.37 -12.47 -6.66
CA ARG A 77 3.13 -13.73 -5.93
C ARG A 77 2.08 -13.61 -4.84
N ALA A 78 1.67 -12.39 -4.49
CA ALA A 78 0.78 -12.13 -3.36
C ALA A 78 -0.70 -12.14 -3.78
N ASP A 79 -1.55 -12.80 -3.00
CA ASP A 79 -3.00 -12.69 -3.08
C ASP A 79 -3.52 -11.43 -2.38
N ALA A 80 -2.75 -10.91 -1.42
CA ALA A 80 -3.02 -9.66 -0.73
C ALA A 80 -1.73 -8.89 -0.41
N LEU A 81 -1.78 -7.57 -0.60
CA LEU A 81 -0.76 -6.61 -0.20
C LEU A 81 -1.25 -5.85 1.04
N VAL A 82 -0.49 -5.90 2.12
CA VAL A 82 -0.76 -5.14 3.34
C VAL A 82 0.31 -4.08 3.52
N LEU A 83 -0.08 -2.82 3.66
CA LEU A 83 0.85 -1.73 3.94
C LEU A 83 0.66 -1.26 5.38
N VAL A 84 1.70 -1.37 6.21
CA VAL A 84 1.68 -0.95 7.62
C VAL A 84 2.68 0.19 7.80
N TYR A 85 2.18 1.38 8.18
CA TYR A 85 3.01 2.58 8.16
C TYR A 85 2.56 3.63 9.19
N PRO A 86 3.48 4.45 9.70
CA PRO A 86 3.13 5.62 10.50
C PRO A 86 2.57 6.71 9.59
N ILE A 87 1.56 7.43 10.07
CA ILE A 87 1.01 8.58 9.36
C ILE A 87 1.89 9.79 9.63
N TYR A 88 2.58 10.29 8.60
CA TYR A 88 3.33 11.52 8.63
C TYR A 88 2.65 12.57 7.74
N TRP A 89 2.35 13.72 8.32
CA TRP A 89 1.67 14.80 7.60
C TRP A 89 0.42 14.35 6.84
N TRP A 90 -0.42 13.55 7.51
CA TRP A 90 -1.70 13.04 6.99
C TRP A 90 -1.55 12.18 5.72
N SER A 91 -0.40 11.53 5.58
CA SER A 91 -0.08 10.69 4.42
C SER A 91 0.91 9.58 4.80
N MET A 92 1.37 8.85 3.81
CA MET A 92 2.43 7.85 3.93
C MET A 92 3.78 8.51 4.20
N PRO A 93 4.70 7.84 4.94
CA PRO A 93 6.08 8.31 5.08
C PRO A 93 6.81 8.26 3.73
N ALA A 94 7.83 9.10 3.58
CA ALA A 94 8.61 9.22 2.34
C ALA A 94 9.16 7.88 1.84
N LEU A 95 9.59 6.99 2.75
CA LEU A 95 10.08 5.66 2.41
C LEU A 95 9.01 4.84 1.68
N LEU A 96 7.78 4.78 2.20
CA LEU A 96 6.69 4.03 1.58
C LEU A 96 6.20 4.71 0.30
N LYS A 97 6.08 6.05 0.32
CA LYS A 97 5.64 6.78 -0.87
C LYS A 97 6.64 6.61 -2.01
N GLY A 98 7.95 6.69 -1.74
CA GLY A 98 8.98 6.47 -2.75
C GLY A 98 9.03 5.01 -3.24
N TRP A 99 8.75 4.04 -2.36
CA TRP A 99 8.57 2.65 -2.79
C TRP A 99 7.42 2.53 -3.79
N ILE A 100 6.26 3.13 -3.49
CA ILE A 100 5.12 3.15 -4.41
C ILE A 100 5.49 3.84 -5.73
N ASP A 101 6.13 5.02 -5.67
CA ASP A 101 6.47 5.81 -6.85
C ASP A 101 7.38 5.05 -7.83
N ARG A 102 8.28 4.21 -7.30
CA ARG A 102 9.19 3.41 -8.12
C ARG A 102 8.60 2.09 -8.60
N VAL A 103 7.86 1.39 -7.71
CA VAL A 103 7.37 0.03 -7.95
C VAL A 103 6.10 0.02 -8.82
N PHE A 104 5.17 0.97 -8.57
CA PHE A 104 3.88 1.03 -9.31
C PHE A 104 4.06 1.74 -10.67
N ALA A 105 4.96 1.22 -11.48
CA ALA A 105 5.37 1.82 -12.73
C ALA A 105 4.43 1.51 -13.91
N ASN A 106 4.48 2.38 -14.93
CA ASN A 106 3.84 2.16 -16.22
C ASN A 106 4.41 0.87 -16.86
N GLY A 107 3.51 0.05 -17.38
CA GLY A 107 3.86 -1.24 -17.98
C GLY A 107 3.69 -2.42 -17.04
N TRP A 108 3.76 -2.23 -15.72
CA TRP A 108 3.51 -3.26 -14.73
C TRP A 108 2.22 -3.02 -13.94
N ALA A 109 2.05 -1.87 -13.29
CA ALA A 109 0.85 -1.56 -12.50
C ALA A 109 -0.32 -1.10 -13.37
N PHE A 110 -0.02 -0.40 -14.44
CA PHE A 110 -0.97 0.10 -15.44
C PHE A 110 -0.27 0.20 -16.81
N ASP A 111 -1.06 0.30 -17.87
CA ASP A 111 -0.57 0.71 -19.19
C ASP A 111 -1.20 2.05 -19.57
N TYR A 112 -0.37 3.03 -19.84
CA TYR A 112 -0.76 4.33 -20.32
C TYR A 112 0.13 4.76 -21.49
N SER A 113 -0.49 5.27 -22.54
CA SER A 113 0.17 5.99 -23.62
C SER A 113 -0.75 7.13 -24.08
N SER A 114 -0.18 8.16 -24.72
CA SER A 114 -0.93 9.33 -25.20
C SER A 114 -2.13 8.98 -26.09
N ASP A 115 -2.07 7.85 -26.79
CA ASP A 115 -3.03 7.45 -27.82
C ASP A 115 -3.98 6.33 -27.35
N ALA A 116 -3.85 5.83 -26.12
CA ALA A 116 -4.64 4.72 -25.61
C ALA A 116 -5.32 5.04 -24.28
N LYS A 117 -6.46 4.36 -24.05
CA LYS A 117 -7.11 4.41 -22.72
C LYS A 117 -6.23 3.73 -21.69
N LEU A 118 -6.24 4.28 -20.47
CA LEU A 118 -5.61 3.67 -19.30
C LEU A 118 -6.07 2.21 -19.12
N VAL A 119 -5.12 1.28 -19.08
CA VAL A 119 -5.36 -0.13 -18.77
C VAL A 119 -4.86 -0.42 -17.36
N LYS A 120 -5.78 -0.74 -16.46
CA LYS A 120 -5.53 -1.11 -15.07
C LYS A 120 -5.07 -2.57 -15.00
N LYS A 121 -3.87 -2.85 -14.49
CA LYS A 121 -3.25 -4.20 -14.53
C LYS A 121 -3.32 -4.97 -13.22
N LEU A 122 -3.52 -4.29 -12.09
CA LEU A 122 -3.51 -4.91 -10.75
C LEU A 122 -4.92 -5.29 -10.24
N ARG A 123 -5.86 -5.62 -11.11
CA ARG A 123 -7.26 -5.95 -10.74
C ARG A 123 -7.38 -7.19 -9.84
N HIS A 124 -6.37 -8.05 -9.85
CA HIS A 124 -6.31 -9.25 -9.00
C HIS A 124 -5.85 -8.94 -7.58
N LEU A 125 -5.17 -7.81 -7.37
CA LEU A 125 -4.51 -7.47 -6.12
C LEU A 125 -5.50 -6.89 -5.11
N ARG A 126 -5.56 -7.49 -3.94
CA ARG A 126 -6.28 -6.99 -2.78
C ARG A 126 -5.32 -6.19 -1.91
N VAL A 127 -5.70 -4.98 -1.54
CA VAL A 127 -4.86 -4.08 -0.74
C VAL A 127 -5.51 -3.79 0.60
N HIS A 128 -4.72 -3.86 1.66
CA HIS A 128 -5.10 -3.52 3.02
C HIS A 128 -4.14 -2.44 3.54
N LEU A 129 -4.67 -1.32 3.97
CA LEU A 129 -3.92 -0.18 4.48
C LEU A 129 -4.10 -0.09 5.98
N VAL A 130 -3.00 0.02 6.72
CA VAL A 130 -2.98 0.17 8.18
C VAL A 130 -2.08 1.35 8.53
N GLY A 131 -2.69 2.51 8.68
CA GLY A 131 -2.02 3.74 9.07
C GLY A 131 -2.05 3.94 10.58
N VAL A 132 -0.91 4.24 11.19
CA VAL A 132 -0.74 4.46 12.63
C VAL A 132 -0.52 5.94 12.89
N GLY A 133 -1.43 6.59 13.63
CA GLY A 133 -1.37 8.04 13.87
C GLY A 133 -1.53 8.42 15.34
N GLY A 134 -0.82 9.48 15.78
CA GLY A 134 -0.93 10.01 17.14
C GLY A 134 -2.14 10.91 17.38
N ALA A 135 -2.70 11.53 16.33
CA ALA A 135 -3.84 12.43 16.46
C ALA A 135 -5.17 11.67 16.67
N ASP A 136 -6.16 12.33 17.26
CA ASP A 136 -7.50 11.77 17.50
C ASP A 136 -8.40 11.83 16.25
N GLY A 137 -9.48 11.04 16.26
CA GLY A 137 -10.45 10.98 15.16
C GLY A 137 -11.16 12.32 14.89
N ARG A 138 -11.38 13.14 15.93
CA ARG A 138 -12.01 14.47 15.79
C ARG A 138 -11.15 15.42 14.97
N THR A 139 -9.83 15.31 15.08
CA THR A 139 -8.89 16.08 14.27
C THR A 139 -9.01 15.68 12.79
N TYR A 140 -9.10 14.37 12.51
CA TYR A 140 -9.29 13.87 11.14
C TYR A 140 -10.62 14.34 10.55
N GLU A 141 -11.72 14.25 11.29
CA GLU A 141 -13.04 14.70 10.84
C GLU A 141 -13.07 16.21 10.57
N ARG A 142 -12.61 17.02 11.55
CA ARG A 142 -12.67 18.48 11.46
C ARG A 142 -11.92 19.04 10.27
N HIS A 143 -10.82 18.42 9.88
CA HIS A 143 -9.97 18.89 8.79
C HIS A 143 -10.14 18.09 7.48
N GLY A 144 -10.97 17.06 7.46
CA GLY A 144 -11.19 16.23 6.30
C GLY A 144 -9.98 15.36 5.91
N TYR A 145 -9.08 15.08 6.85
CA TYR A 145 -7.85 14.35 6.54
C TYR A 145 -8.10 12.91 6.14
N ALA A 146 -9.08 12.23 6.74
CA ALA A 146 -9.43 10.86 6.37
C ALA A 146 -9.89 10.76 4.91
N ASP A 147 -10.73 11.69 4.47
CA ASP A 147 -11.24 11.74 3.09
C ASP A 147 -10.12 12.12 2.10
N ALA A 148 -9.24 13.05 2.50
CA ALA A 148 -8.08 13.43 1.70
C ALA A 148 -7.14 12.25 1.48
N MET A 149 -6.84 11.48 2.54
CA MET A 149 -6.03 10.26 2.45
C MET A 149 -6.69 9.21 1.56
N LYS A 150 -8.00 8.98 1.70
CA LYS A 150 -8.75 8.08 0.84
C LYS A 150 -8.70 8.49 -0.63
N THR A 151 -8.89 9.77 -0.91
CA THR A 151 -8.83 10.29 -2.28
C THR A 151 -7.44 10.10 -2.87
N GLN A 152 -6.40 10.43 -2.12
CA GLN A 152 -5.01 10.33 -2.59
C GLN A 152 -4.55 8.88 -2.72
N ILE A 153 -4.79 8.05 -1.70
CA ILE A 153 -4.18 6.72 -1.57
C ILE A 153 -5.09 5.66 -2.19
N ASP A 154 -6.31 5.50 -1.65
CA ASP A 154 -7.21 4.42 -2.09
C ASP A 154 -7.59 4.61 -3.56
N HIS A 155 -8.04 5.82 -3.91
CA HIS A 155 -8.50 6.13 -5.26
C HIS A 155 -7.34 6.50 -6.19
N GLY A 156 -6.48 7.45 -5.78
CA GLY A 156 -5.45 8.02 -6.65
C GLY A 156 -4.30 7.08 -6.98
N ILE A 157 -3.98 6.13 -6.09
CA ILE A 157 -2.89 5.16 -6.30
C ILE A 157 -3.50 3.80 -6.69
N PHE A 158 -4.19 3.15 -5.76
CA PHE A 158 -4.56 1.74 -5.93
C PHE A 158 -5.68 1.53 -6.94
N ASP A 159 -6.78 2.29 -6.86
CA ASP A 159 -7.85 2.17 -7.85
C ASP A 159 -7.38 2.64 -9.25
N TYR A 160 -6.47 3.60 -9.33
CA TYR A 160 -5.85 3.99 -10.60
C TYR A 160 -5.16 2.80 -11.28
N CYS A 161 -4.47 1.95 -10.52
CA CYS A 161 -3.84 0.72 -11.01
C CYS A 161 -4.83 -0.46 -11.11
N GLY A 162 -6.04 -0.32 -10.59
CA GLY A 162 -7.08 -1.35 -10.56
C GLY A 162 -7.03 -2.26 -9.35
N ALA A 163 -6.09 -2.06 -8.44
CA ALA A 163 -6.02 -2.81 -7.20
C ALA A 163 -7.17 -2.41 -6.27
N CYS A 164 -7.74 -3.40 -5.58
CA CYS A 164 -8.88 -3.19 -4.72
C CYS A 164 -8.46 -2.92 -3.28
N VAL A 165 -8.66 -1.70 -2.78
CA VAL A 165 -8.50 -1.42 -1.35
C VAL A 165 -9.68 -2.02 -0.58
N VAL A 166 -9.43 -3.16 0.06
CA VAL A 166 -10.44 -3.91 0.84
C VAL A 166 -10.63 -3.26 2.20
N THR A 167 -9.53 -2.88 2.85
CA THR A 167 -9.50 -2.26 4.18
C THR A 167 -8.59 -1.05 4.18
N SER A 168 -9.01 0.04 4.80
CA SER A 168 -8.22 1.25 5.03
C SER A 168 -8.45 1.69 6.47
N GLU A 169 -7.62 1.15 7.37
CA GLU A 169 -7.72 1.36 8.82
C GLU A 169 -6.79 2.47 9.28
N LEU A 170 -7.32 3.35 10.11
CA LEU A 170 -6.56 4.38 10.81
C LEU A 170 -6.54 4.04 12.30
N LEU A 171 -5.41 3.53 12.77
CA LEU A 171 -5.17 3.24 14.19
C LEU A 171 -4.65 4.51 14.85
N LEU A 172 -5.57 5.31 15.35
CA LEU A 172 -5.32 6.65 15.87
C LEU A 172 -5.02 6.63 17.36
N GLU A 173 -4.58 7.80 17.91
CA GLU A 173 -4.23 7.96 19.32
C GLU A 173 -3.18 6.95 19.80
N SER A 174 -2.24 6.59 18.92
CA SER A 174 -1.25 5.53 19.14
C SER A 174 -0.35 5.74 20.38
N GLU A 175 -0.23 6.96 20.88
CA GLU A 175 0.53 7.29 22.11
C GLU A 175 -0.34 7.34 23.37
N MET A 176 -1.67 7.37 23.23
CA MET A 176 -2.62 7.54 24.32
C MET A 176 -3.41 6.27 24.64
N GLN A 177 -3.65 5.42 23.65
CA GLN A 177 -4.36 4.16 23.83
C GLN A 177 -3.41 3.03 24.25
N ASP A 178 -3.96 2.03 24.93
CA ASP A 178 -3.23 0.79 25.20
C ASP A 178 -2.83 0.14 23.87
N PRO A 179 -1.53 -0.06 23.59
CA PRO A 179 -1.06 -0.69 22.36
C PRO A 179 -1.72 -2.04 22.07
N LYS A 180 -2.20 -2.73 23.10
CA LYS A 180 -2.90 -4.01 22.97
C LYS A 180 -4.15 -3.90 22.13
N VAL A 181 -4.91 -2.80 22.23
CA VAL A 181 -6.13 -2.57 21.43
C VAL A 181 -5.81 -2.57 19.94
N HIS A 182 -4.75 -1.86 19.56
CA HIS A 182 -4.29 -1.81 18.18
C HIS A 182 -3.74 -3.16 17.70
N MET A 183 -3.02 -3.88 18.56
CA MET A 183 -2.51 -5.22 18.25
C MET A 183 -3.63 -6.24 18.06
N ASP A 184 -4.67 -6.21 18.89
CA ASP A 184 -5.82 -7.11 18.74
C ASP A 184 -6.60 -6.81 17.44
N THR A 185 -6.75 -5.52 17.08
CA THR A 185 -7.33 -5.10 15.80
C THR A 185 -6.49 -5.59 14.62
N ALA A 186 -5.18 -5.45 14.67
CA ALA A 186 -4.26 -5.91 13.63
C ALA A 186 -4.33 -7.44 13.45
N ARG A 187 -4.38 -8.19 14.56
CA ARG A 187 -4.53 -9.65 14.52
C ARG A 187 -5.87 -10.07 13.92
N ALA A 188 -6.96 -9.38 14.25
CA ALA A 188 -8.28 -9.63 13.68
C ALA A 188 -8.27 -9.36 12.15
N LEU A 189 -7.66 -8.25 11.71
CA LEU A 189 -7.47 -7.94 10.29
C LEU A 189 -6.73 -9.08 9.58
N GLY A 190 -5.64 -9.60 10.17
CA GLY A 190 -4.90 -10.72 9.61
C GLY A 190 -5.74 -11.98 9.44
N ARG A 191 -6.63 -12.29 10.38
CA ARG A 191 -7.57 -13.43 10.29
C ARG A 191 -8.58 -13.29 9.16
N GLU A 192 -8.98 -12.06 8.87
CA GLU A 192 -10.01 -11.75 7.88
C GLU A 192 -9.44 -11.38 6.49
N LEU A 193 -8.11 -11.32 6.36
CA LEU A 193 -7.41 -10.78 5.19
C LEU A 193 -7.91 -11.34 3.85
N PHE A 194 -8.19 -12.64 3.81
CA PHE A 194 -8.63 -13.33 2.60
C PHE A 194 -10.14 -13.58 2.53
N THR A 195 -10.89 -13.32 3.60
CA THR A 195 -12.33 -13.63 3.68
C THR A 195 -13.22 -12.43 3.38
N VAL A 196 -12.78 -11.20 3.69
CA VAL A 196 -13.57 -10.00 3.46
C VAL A 196 -13.73 -9.77 1.97
N SER A 197 -14.95 -9.94 1.47
CA SER A 197 -15.32 -9.68 0.08
C SER A 197 -15.88 -8.27 -0.06
N LYS A 198 -15.02 -7.29 -0.26
CA LYS A 198 -15.47 -6.01 -0.81
C LYS A 198 -15.69 -6.20 -2.31
N ARG A 199 -16.91 -5.96 -2.82
CA ARG A 199 -17.11 -5.86 -4.26
C ARG A 199 -16.35 -4.62 -4.73
N CYS A 200 -15.19 -4.82 -5.33
CA CYS A 200 -14.45 -3.78 -5.99
C CYS A 200 -15.32 -3.28 -7.13
N SER A 201 -15.79 -2.05 -7.03
CA SER A 201 -16.70 -1.46 -8.00
C SER A 201 -15.99 -1.43 -9.36
N ASN A 202 -16.54 -2.14 -10.34
CA ASN A 202 -16.18 -2.01 -11.73
C ASN A 202 -16.73 -0.67 -12.30
N ASN A 203 -16.58 0.43 -11.55
CA ASN A 203 -16.93 1.74 -12.08
C ASN A 203 -15.85 2.13 -13.09
N GLY A 204 -16.15 1.82 -14.36
CA GLY A 204 -15.47 2.37 -15.51
C GLY A 204 -15.71 3.87 -15.62
N THR A 205 -15.27 4.66 -14.66
CA THR A 205 -15.07 6.07 -14.86
C THR A 205 -13.90 6.20 -15.83
N SER A 206 -14.22 6.62 -17.05
CA SER A 206 -13.21 7.01 -18.04
C SER A 206 -12.43 8.18 -17.47
N HIS A 207 -11.30 7.91 -16.84
CA HIS A 207 -10.32 8.94 -16.57
C HIS A 207 -9.75 9.34 -17.93
N ASN A 208 -9.99 10.57 -18.35
CA ASN A 208 -9.19 11.20 -19.40
C ASN A 208 -7.77 11.28 -18.82
N GLY A 209 -6.91 10.34 -19.23
CA GLY A 209 -5.56 10.23 -18.71
C GLY A 209 -4.79 11.51 -19.01
N THR A 210 -4.48 12.24 -17.96
CA THR A 210 -3.39 13.20 -17.98
C THR A 210 -2.13 12.42 -17.59
N ASP A 211 -1.08 12.56 -18.38
CA ASP A 211 0.22 11.96 -18.07
C ASP A 211 0.68 12.46 -16.69
N LEU A 212 0.79 11.55 -15.73
CA LEU A 212 1.20 11.87 -14.35
C LEU A 212 2.65 12.36 -14.27
N PHE A 213 3.44 12.16 -15.33
CA PHE A 213 4.87 12.46 -15.39
C PHE A 213 5.24 13.44 -16.51
N SER A 214 4.30 14.06 -17.20
CA SER A 214 4.56 15.02 -18.28
C SER A 214 4.91 16.43 -17.79
N MET A 215 5.52 16.57 -16.61
CA MET A 215 6.05 17.84 -16.14
C MET A 215 7.56 17.89 -16.34
N THR A 216 7.98 18.25 -17.52
CA THR A 216 9.26 18.90 -17.80
C THR A 216 9.04 20.04 -18.74
#